data_63bda43f70a06d97a5b2e2fd88f3a7e7
#
_entry.id   63bda43f70a06d97a5b2e2fd88f3a7e7
#
_cell.length_a   1.000
_cell.length_b   1.000
_cell.length_c   1.000
_cell.angle_alpha   90.00
_cell.angle_beta   90.00
_cell.angle_gamma   90.00
#
_symmetry.space_group_name_H-M   'P 1'
#
loop_
_entity.id
_entity.type
_entity.pdbx_description
1 polymer ?
#
loop_
_entity_poly.entity_id
_entity_poly.type
_entity_poly.pdbx_seq_one_letter_code
_entity_poly.pdbx_strand_id
1 'polypeptide(L)'
;MDERNNHFDFDFTPIGQAIKKAREARGMTREELSGIIGYAPRHIQSIENEGQYPSIELFIQLITMFDVSVDEYIFRSRKRCLSR
;
A
#
# COMPACT_ATOMS: atom_id res chain seq x y z
N MET A 1 -10.10 -25.15 1.79
CA MET A 1 -9.67 -24.83 1.64
C MET A 1 -9.54 -24.05 1.47
N ASP A 2 -9.66 -24.30 1.59
CA ASP A 2 -9.29 -23.66 1.34
C ASP A 2 -9.02 -22.80 1.10
N GLU A 3 -9.18 -22.78 1.19
CA GLU A 3 -8.76 -22.14 0.98
C GLU A 3 -8.32 -21.42 0.57
N ARG A 4 -8.33 -21.69 0.62
CA ARG A 4 -7.75 -21.28 0.30
C ARG A 4 -7.43 -20.77 -0.60
N ASN A 5 -7.34 -21.08 -0.79
CA ASN A 5 -6.96 -20.87 -1.71
C ASN A 5 -7.29 -20.18 -2.71
N ASN A 6 -7.68 -20.31 -3.24
CA ASN A 6 -8.20 -19.63 -4.15
C ASN A 6 -8.29 -18.32 -3.77
N HIS A 7 -7.91 -18.02 -2.97
CA HIS A 7 -8.08 -16.78 -2.53
C HIS A 7 -7.33 -15.78 -3.30
N PHE A 8 -7.62 -14.55 -3.08
CA PHE A 8 -7.04 -13.43 -3.75
C PHE A 8 -5.59 -13.31 -3.34
N ASP A 9 -4.74 -13.30 -4.32
CA ASP A 9 -3.32 -13.31 -4.07
C ASP A 9 -2.69 -12.01 -4.57
N PHE A 10 -2.98 -10.91 -3.93
CA PHE A 10 -2.53 -9.61 -4.36
C PHE A 10 -1.28 -9.19 -3.62
N ASP A 11 -0.28 -8.77 -4.38
CA ASP A 11 0.98 -8.32 -3.80
C ASP A 11 0.91 -6.82 -3.53
N PHE A 12 0.95 -6.44 -2.28
CA PHE A 12 0.85 -5.05 -1.88
C PHE A 12 2.17 -4.28 -2.06
N THR A 13 3.26 -4.98 -2.28
CA THR A 13 4.58 -4.35 -2.34
C THR A 13 4.65 -3.15 -3.28
N PRO A 14 4.12 -3.24 -4.52
CA PRO A 14 4.21 -2.09 -5.41
C PRO A 14 3.49 -0.86 -4.87
N ILE A 15 2.37 -1.05 -4.21
CA ILE A 15 1.63 0.07 -3.63
C ILE A 15 2.40 0.65 -2.46
N GLY A 16 2.99 -0.22 -1.63
CA GLY A 16 3.81 0.24 -0.51
C GLY A 16 4.98 1.06 -0.99
N GLN A 17 5.62 0.62 -2.07
CA GLN A 17 6.73 1.38 -2.64
C GLN A 17 6.27 2.72 -3.20
N ALA A 18 5.09 2.76 -3.79
CA ALA A 18 4.54 4.00 -4.31
C ALA A 18 4.27 4.99 -3.17
N ILE A 19 3.77 4.48 -2.05
CA ILE A 19 3.54 5.32 -0.88
C ILE A 19 4.87 5.86 -0.37
N LYS A 20 5.89 5.02 -0.32
CA LYS A 20 7.20 5.45 0.13
C LYS A 20 7.76 6.54 -0.76
N LYS A 21 7.66 6.37 -2.07
CA LYS A 21 8.17 7.37 -2.99
C LYS A 21 7.44 8.69 -2.86
N ALA A 22 6.13 8.62 -2.68
CA ALA A 22 5.34 9.84 -2.54
C ALA A 22 5.70 10.56 -1.25
N ARG A 23 5.93 9.80 -0.17
CA ARG A 23 6.34 10.38 1.09
C ARG A 23 7.68 11.06 0.96
N GLU A 24 8.63 10.37 0.35
CA GLU A 24 9.98 10.92 0.18
C GLU A 24 9.98 12.13 -0.74
N ALA A 25 9.14 12.12 -1.75
CA ALA A 25 9.04 13.25 -2.66
C ALA A 25 8.56 14.51 -1.95
N ARG A 26 7.85 14.33 -0.83
CA ARG A 26 7.39 15.47 -0.05
C ARG A 26 8.36 15.82 1.07
N GLY A 27 9.49 15.14 1.14
CA GLY A 27 10.46 15.39 2.18
C GLY A 27 10.00 14.97 3.56
N MET A 28 9.06 14.04 3.62
CA MET A 28 8.48 13.62 4.90
C MET A 28 9.19 12.37 5.41
N THR A 29 9.59 12.40 6.68
CA THR A 29 10.20 11.23 7.28
C THR A 29 9.13 10.29 7.78
N ARG A 30 9.52 9.04 8.08
CA ARG A 30 8.58 8.09 8.67
C ARG A 30 8.10 8.58 10.02
N GLU A 31 8.99 9.23 10.77
CA GLU A 31 8.62 9.77 12.07
C GLU A 31 7.56 10.85 11.96
N GLU A 32 7.68 11.69 10.95
CA GLU A 32 6.67 12.72 10.73
C GLU A 32 5.34 12.11 10.34
N LEU A 33 5.38 11.13 9.47
CA LEU A 33 4.16 10.45 9.07
C LEU A 33 3.54 9.74 10.27
N SER A 34 4.38 9.12 11.10
CA SER A 34 3.93 8.43 12.29
C SER A 34 3.13 9.36 13.18
N GLY A 35 3.60 10.60 13.33
CA GLY A 35 2.91 11.58 14.16
C GLY A 35 1.56 11.96 13.59
N ILE A 36 1.41 11.91 12.27
CA ILE A 36 0.15 12.28 11.63
C ILE A 36 -0.87 11.16 11.72
N ILE A 37 -0.44 9.93 11.44
CA ILE A 37 -1.40 8.82 11.33
C ILE A 37 -1.54 8.01 12.60
N GLY A 38 -0.65 8.22 13.58
CA GLY A 38 -0.77 7.53 14.85
C GLY A 38 -0.26 6.09 14.86
N TYR A 39 0.56 5.73 13.90
CA TYR A 39 1.16 4.40 13.84
C TYR A 39 2.66 4.50 14.00
N ALA A 40 3.27 3.49 14.58
CA ALA A 40 4.73 3.50 14.81
C ALA A 40 5.48 3.54 13.49
N PRO A 41 6.65 4.19 13.47
CA PRO A 41 7.46 4.23 12.24
C PRO A 41 7.83 2.85 11.73
N ARG A 42 8.01 1.89 12.61
CA ARG A 42 8.32 0.53 12.19
C ARG A 42 7.17 -0.08 11.40
N HIS A 43 5.94 0.23 11.81
CA HIS A 43 4.78 -0.29 11.11
C HIS A 43 4.73 0.30 9.69
N ILE A 44 5.04 1.58 9.57
CA ILE A 44 5.08 2.24 8.29
C ILE A 44 6.16 1.61 7.40
N GLN A 45 7.29 1.32 8.00
CA GLN A 45 8.38 0.69 7.27
C GLN A 45 7.95 -0.68 6.71
N SER A 46 7.23 -1.45 7.50
CA SER A 46 6.76 -2.75 7.05
C SER A 46 5.80 -2.63 5.88
N ILE A 47 4.93 -1.63 5.92
CA ILE A 47 4.00 -1.41 4.82
C ILE A 47 4.75 -1.01 3.57
N GLU A 48 5.74 -0.14 3.71
CA GLU A 48 6.48 0.39 2.56
C GLU A 48 7.46 -0.60 1.96
N ASN A 49 8.16 -1.32 2.81
CA ASN A 49 9.26 -2.17 2.34
C ASN A 49 8.97 -3.65 2.31
N GLU A 50 8.06 -4.11 3.15
CA GLU A 50 7.83 -5.54 3.30
C GLU A 50 6.50 -6.01 2.75
N GLY A 51 5.74 -5.10 2.20
CA GLY A 51 4.46 -5.47 1.61
C GLY A 51 3.38 -5.83 2.61
N GLN A 52 3.55 -5.42 3.85
CA GLN A 52 2.55 -5.70 4.86
C GLN A 52 1.27 -4.92 4.54
N TYR A 53 0.13 -5.60 4.63
CA TYR A 53 -1.14 -4.94 4.36
C TYR A 53 -1.53 -4.04 5.53
N PRO A 54 -1.87 -2.79 5.28
CA PRO A 54 -2.39 -1.93 6.34
C PRO A 54 -3.85 -2.23 6.59
N SER A 55 -4.41 -1.68 7.68
CA SER A 55 -5.84 -1.76 7.88
C SER A 55 -6.50 -0.95 6.78
N ILE A 56 -7.79 -1.21 6.55
CA ILE A 56 -8.48 -0.50 5.47
C ILE A 56 -8.51 1.01 5.74
N GLU A 57 -8.69 1.41 6.99
CA GLU A 57 -8.70 2.82 7.32
C GLU A 57 -7.37 3.47 7.04
N LEU A 58 -6.30 2.81 7.46
CA LEU A 58 -4.96 3.34 7.23
C LEU A 58 -4.64 3.38 5.75
N PHE A 59 -5.05 2.35 5.03
CA PHE A 59 -4.82 2.29 3.60
C PHE A 59 -5.47 3.48 2.89
N ILE A 60 -6.73 3.73 3.20
CA ILE A 60 -7.44 4.86 2.59
C ILE A 60 -6.78 6.17 2.95
N GLN A 61 -6.36 6.31 4.20
CA GLN A 61 -5.70 7.52 4.65
C GLN A 61 -4.40 7.77 3.89
N LEU A 62 -3.61 6.72 3.72
CA LEU A 62 -2.33 6.86 3.03
C LEU A 62 -2.49 7.21 1.56
N ILE A 63 -3.39 6.51 0.86
CA ILE A 63 -3.54 6.79 -0.57
C ILE A 63 -4.17 8.15 -0.82
N THR A 64 -5.01 8.61 0.10
CA THR A 64 -5.63 9.92 -0.02
C THR A 64 -4.61 11.00 0.27
N MET A 65 -3.84 10.82 1.33
CA MET A 65 -2.87 11.80 1.76
C MET A 65 -1.77 12.02 0.71
N PHE A 66 -1.31 10.93 0.10
CA PHE A 66 -0.24 11.00 -0.87
C PHE A 66 -0.72 10.95 -2.30
N ASP A 67 -2.05 10.92 -2.48
CA ASP A 67 -2.63 10.91 -3.82
C ASP A 67 -2.08 9.79 -4.67
N VAL A 68 -2.01 8.60 -4.10
CA VAL A 68 -1.53 7.42 -4.80
C VAL A 68 -2.70 6.75 -5.49
N SER A 69 -2.56 6.55 -6.80
CA SER A 69 -3.59 5.87 -7.55
C SER A 69 -3.34 4.38 -7.47
N VAL A 70 -4.27 3.64 -6.91
CA VAL A 70 -4.10 2.19 -6.80
C VAL A 70 -4.72 1.46 -7.98
N ASP A 71 -5.48 2.16 -8.80
CA ASP A 71 -6.13 1.55 -9.93
C ASP A 71 -5.14 0.84 -10.83
N GLU A 72 -4.04 1.47 -11.13
CA GLU A 72 -3.10 0.89 -12.06
C GLU A 72 -2.45 -0.36 -11.49
N TYR A 73 -2.38 -0.50 -10.19
CA TYR A 73 -1.80 -1.70 -9.60
C TYR A 73 -2.81 -2.83 -9.55
N ILE A 74 -4.03 -2.52 -9.22
CA ILE A 74 -5.09 -3.51 -9.10
C ILE A 74 -5.60 -3.96 -10.45
N PHE A 75 -5.91 -3.02 -11.31
CA PHE A 75 -6.45 -3.33 -12.62
C PHE A 75 -5.43 -3.95 -13.54
N ARG A 76 -4.18 -3.60 -13.38
CA ARG A 76 -3.15 -4.18 -14.19
C ARG A 76 -3.06 -5.68 -13.92
N SER A 77 -3.18 -6.05 -12.67
CA SER A 77 -3.18 -7.43 -12.28
C SER A 77 -4.39 -8.15 -12.84
N ARG A 78 -5.55 -7.55 -12.73
CA ARG A 78 -6.77 -8.16 -13.21
C ARG A 78 -6.84 -8.17 -14.72
N LYS A 79 -6.28 -7.18 -15.35
CA LYS A 79 -6.28 -7.07 -16.78
C LYS A 79 -5.71 -8.29 -17.42
N ARG A 80 -4.70 -8.85 -16.84
CA ARG A 80 -4.11 -10.02 -17.35
C ARG A 80 -5.10 -11.16 -17.38
N CYS A 81 -5.90 -11.28 -16.36
CA CYS A 81 -6.88 -12.33 -16.27
C CYS A 81 -8.03 -12.08 -17.19
N LEU A 82 -8.41 -10.85 -17.35
CA LEU A 82 -9.53 -10.53 -18.15
C LEU A 82 -9.24 -10.41 -19.60
N SER A 83 -8.02 -10.23 -19.94
CA SER A 83 -7.60 -9.95 -21.25
C SER A 83 -8.60 -10.21 -22.22
N ARG A 84 -9.00 -9.42 -22.95
CA ARG A 84 -9.94 -9.64 -23.92
C ARG A 84 -9.48 -9.44 -25.19
#